data_f2133e52917bbf762e302e4cb1e4d9ab
#
_entry.id   f2133e52917bbf762e302e4cb1e4d9ab
#
_cell.length_a   1.000
_cell.length_b   1.000
_cell.length_c   1.000
_cell.angle_alpha   90.00
_cell.angle_beta   90.00
_cell.angle_gamma   90.00
#
_symmetry.space_group_name_H-M   'P 1'
#
loop_
_entity.id
_entity.type
_entity.pdbx_description
1 polymer ?
#
loop_
_entity_poly.entity_id
_entity_poly.type
_entity_poly.pdbx_seq_one_letter_code
_entity_poly.pdbx_strand_id
1 'polypeptide(L)'
;RNILPEGDITVGDVFEILPFENSLCVLTMKGTDLRRLFEAIASLHGEGVSGIRLEITKDGKLLNAFVGGKPLKDDQLYTVATIDYLADGNGRMDAFLQAEKRVCPEDATLRGLFLDYVRKQTAEGKAITSKLDGRITIK
;
A
#
# COMPACT_ATOMS: atom_id res chain seq x y z
N ARG A 1 -0.57 -13.29 11.52
CA ARG A 1 0.07 -12.04 12.00
C ARG A 1 -0.52 -11.62 13.32
N ASN A 2 0.29 -11.05 14.15
CA ASN A 2 -0.14 -10.50 15.42
C ASN A 2 -0.48 -9.02 15.30
N ILE A 3 -1.24 -8.52 16.26
CA ILE A 3 -1.55 -7.10 16.37
C ILE A 3 -0.44 -6.44 17.18
N LEU A 4 -0.03 -5.24 16.77
CA LEU A 4 0.96 -4.46 17.51
C LEU A 4 0.38 -4.03 18.85
N PRO A 5 1.05 -4.35 19.98
CA PRO A 5 0.50 -4.01 21.30
C PRO A 5 0.61 -2.52 21.61
N GLU A 6 -0.23 -2.05 22.52
CA GLU A 6 -0.13 -0.71 23.10
C GLU A 6 1.08 -0.67 24.06
N GLY A 7 1.73 0.49 24.12
CA GLY A 7 2.89 0.72 25.00
C GLY A 7 4.20 0.76 24.22
N ASP A 8 5.30 0.38 24.88
CA ASP A 8 6.61 0.37 24.26
C ASP A 8 6.69 -0.71 23.17
N ILE A 9 7.22 -0.34 22.00
CA ILE A 9 7.33 -1.25 20.86
C ILE A 9 8.75 -1.77 20.80
N THR A 10 8.90 -3.10 20.82
CA THR A 10 10.20 -3.76 20.71
C THR A 10 10.45 -4.22 19.27
N VAL A 11 11.72 -4.51 18.95
CA VAL A 11 12.08 -5.10 17.64
C VAL A 11 11.35 -6.44 17.46
N GLY A 12 11.23 -7.23 18.53
CA GLY A 12 10.47 -8.48 18.50
C GLY A 12 9.01 -8.30 18.13
N ASP A 13 8.37 -7.24 18.64
CA ASP A 13 6.98 -6.93 18.29
C ASP A 13 6.83 -6.68 16.79
N VAL A 14 7.78 -5.95 16.20
CA VAL A 14 7.76 -5.67 14.76
C VAL A 14 7.94 -6.95 13.95
N PHE A 15 8.84 -7.86 14.36
CA PHE A 15 9.01 -9.16 13.71
C PHE A 15 7.73 -10.00 13.78
N GLU A 16 6.96 -9.90 14.85
CA GLU A 16 5.70 -10.63 14.99
C GLU A 16 4.61 -10.11 14.04
N ILE A 17 4.51 -8.79 13.83
CA ILE A 17 3.50 -8.22 12.92
C ILE A 17 3.94 -8.25 11.46
N LEU A 18 5.24 -8.23 11.18
CA LEU A 18 5.80 -8.27 9.83
C LEU A 18 6.83 -9.40 9.74
N PRO A 19 6.38 -10.68 9.79
CA PRO A 19 7.29 -11.82 9.85
C PRO A 19 7.99 -12.16 8.54
N PHE A 20 7.51 -11.64 7.41
CA PHE A 20 8.06 -11.94 6.08
C PHE A 20 9.06 -10.87 5.65
N GLU A 21 10.10 -11.29 4.92
CA GLU A 21 11.11 -10.38 4.36
C GLU A 21 10.67 -9.89 2.97
N ASN A 22 9.56 -9.16 2.92
CA ASN A 22 9.10 -8.58 1.66
C ASN A 22 9.88 -7.31 1.35
N SER A 23 10.31 -7.18 0.10
CA SER A 23 11.05 -6.02 -0.37
C SER A 23 10.12 -4.97 -0.98
N LEU A 24 10.48 -3.71 -0.83
CA LEU A 24 9.78 -2.60 -1.49
C LEU A 24 10.10 -2.62 -2.98
N CYS A 25 9.08 -2.47 -3.79
CA CYS A 25 9.22 -2.30 -5.24
C CYS A 25 8.49 -1.03 -5.67
N VAL A 26 9.10 -0.30 -6.61
CA VAL A 26 8.50 0.90 -7.20
C VAL A 26 8.20 0.60 -8.67
N LEU A 27 6.94 0.74 -9.05
CA LEU A 27 6.49 0.43 -10.40
C LEU A 27 5.96 1.67 -11.09
N THR A 28 6.21 1.78 -12.40
CA THR A 28 5.63 2.82 -13.24
C THR A 28 4.50 2.20 -14.04
N MET A 29 3.28 2.69 -13.86
CA MET A 29 2.07 2.14 -14.46
C MET A 29 1.27 3.20 -15.17
N LYS A 30 0.61 2.82 -16.26
CA LYS A 30 -0.37 3.68 -16.91
C LYS A 30 -1.65 3.76 -16.08
N GLY A 31 -2.37 4.87 -16.19
CA GLY A 31 -3.64 5.05 -15.48
C GLY A 31 -4.65 3.94 -15.76
N THR A 32 -4.69 3.42 -16.99
CA THR A 32 -5.57 2.30 -17.35
C THR A 32 -5.26 1.05 -16.53
N ASP A 33 -3.97 0.74 -16.34
CA ASP A 33 -3.55 -0.43 -15.57
C ASP A 33 -3.74 -0.18 -14.06
N LEU A 34 -3.51 1.05 -13.62
CA LEU A 34 -3.74 1.45 -12.24
C LEU A 34 -5.23 1.35 -11.89
N ARG A 35 -6.12 1.70 -12.85
CA ARG A 35 -7.57 1.52 -12.69
C ARG A 35 -7.93 0.06 -12.48
N ARG A 36 -7.32 -0.85 -13.24
CA ARG A 36 -7.51 -2.31 -13.04
C ARG A 36 -7.08 -2.74 -11.64
N LEU A 37 -5.97 -2.20 -11.16
CA LEU A 37 -5.50 -2.46 -9.80
C LEU A 37 -6.54 -2.00 -8.77
N PHE A 38 -7.09 -0.80 -8.95
CA PHE A 38 -8.11 -0.27 -8.05
C PHE A 38 -9.42 -1.07 -8.12
N GLU A 39 -9.77 -1.59 -9.31
CA GLU A 39 -10.91 -2.48 -9.44
C GLU A 39 -10.69 -3.78 -8.66
N ALA A 40 -9.47 -4.33 -8.67
CA ALA A 40 -9.12 -5.49 -7.87
C ALA A 40 -9.22 -5.19 -6.38
N ILE A 41 -8.75 -4.03 -5.94
CA ILE A 41 -8.87 -3.59 -4.54
C ILE A 41 -10.35 -3.46 -4.16
N ALA A 42 -11.18 -2.90 -5.04
CA ALA A 42 -12.62 -2.77 -4.81
C ALA A 42 -13.27 -4.16 -4.66
N SER A 43 -12.88 -5.13 -5.48
CA SER A 43 -13.42 -6.49 -5.40
C SER A 43 -13.07 -7.20 -4.09
N LEU A 44 -11.99 -6.78 -3.44
CA LEU A 44 -11.57 -7.26 -2.12
C LEU A 44 -12.18 -6.42 -0.98
N HIS A 45 -13.03 -5.47 -1.31
CA HIS A 45 -13.65 -4.50 -0.37
C HIS A 45 -12.62 -3.67 0.39
N GLY A 46 -11.44 -3.49 -0.17
CA GLY A 46 -10.40 -2.62 0.32
C GLY A 46 -9.07 -3.31 0.61
N GLU A 47 -8.04 -2.51 0.64
CA GLU A 47 -6.67 -2.86 1.02
C GLU A 47 -6.02 -1.64 1.65
N GLY A 48 -4.91 -1.83 2.35
CA GLY A 48 -4.14 -0.72 2.88
C GLY A 48 -3.53 0.12 1.74
N VAL A 49 -3.89 1.39 1.65
CA VAL A 49 -3.46 2.28 0.58
C VAL A 49 -2.99 3.62 1.13
N SER A 50 -2.16 4.31 0.36
CA SER A 50 -1.70 5.66 0.68
C SER A 50 -1.58 6.49 -0.59
N GLY A 51 -1.90 7.78 -0.50
CA GLY A 51 -1.84 8.71 -1.63
C GLY A 51 -3.00 8.59 -2.60
N ILE A 52 -3.98 7.73 -2.32
CA ILE A 52 -5.16 7.53 -3.15
C ILE A 52 -6.43 7.55 -2.33
N ARG A 53 -7.56 7.82 -2.99
CA ARG A 53 -8.89 7.67 -2.41
C ARG A 53 -9.76 6.93 -3.39
N LEU A 54 -10.48 5.94 -2.90
CA LEU A 54 -11.37 5.10 -3.71
C LEU A 54 -12.80 5.19 -3.17
N GLU A 55 -13.73 5.27 -4.09
CA GLU A 55 -15.16 5.09 -3.79
C GLU A 55 -15.62 3.80 -4.43
N ILE A 56 -16.10 2.86 -3.64
CA ILE A 56 -16.49 1.54 -4.11
C ILE A 56 -17.94 1.24 -3.71
N THR A 57 -18.56 0.32 -4.42
CA THR A 57 -19.92 -0.15 -4.09
C THR A 57 -19.88 -1.25 -3.06
N LYS A 58 -21.04 -1.56 -2.47
CA LYS A 58 -21.16 -2.65 -1.49
C LYS A 58 -20.88 -4.02 -2.11
N ASP A 59 -21.08 -4.16 -3.42
CA ASP A 59 -20.79 -5.40 -4.16
C ASP A 59 -19.38 -5.45 -4.76
N GLY A 60 -18.52 -4.50 -4.38
CA GLY A 60 -17.10 -4.56 -4.72
C GLY A 60 -16.73 -4.00 -6.08
N LYS A 61 -17.44 -3.02 -6.58
CA LYS A 61 -17.13 -2.34 -7.84
C LYS A 61 -16.55 -0.96 -7.58
N LEU A 62 -15.60 -0.55 -8.43
CA LEU A 62 -15.01 0.77 -8.35
C LEU A 62 -15.95 1.82 -8.94
N LEU A 63 -16.28 2.85 -8.16
CA LEU A 63 -17.06 3.99 -8.63
C LEU A 63 -16.17 5.15 -9.07
N ASN A 64 -15.25 5.57 -8.20
CA ASN A 64 -14.34 6.67 -8.47
C ASN A 64 -12.97 6.39 -7.87
N ALA A 65 -11.93 6.94 -8.49
CA ALA A 65 -10.56 6.84 -8.01
C ALA A 65 -9.86 8.20 -8.12
N PHE A 66 -9.14 8.57 -7.07
CA PHE A 66 -8.39 9.81 -6.98
C PHE A 66 -6.95 9.52 -6.56
N VAL A 67 -5.99 10.15 -7.23
CA VAL A 67 -4.56 10.03 -6.91
C VAL A 67 -4.02 11.42 -6.62
N GLY A 68 -3.45 11.59 -5.41
CA GLY A 68 -2.94 12.89 -4.98
C GLY A 68 -4.02 13.96 -4.94
N GLY A 69 -5.27 13.59 -4.66
CA GLY A 69 -6.41 14.51 -4.62
C GLY A 69 -7.02 14.86 -5.98
N LYS A 70 -6.52 14.25 -7.06
CA LYS A 70 -7.01 14.48 -8.43
C LYS A 70 -7.61 13.20 -9.01
N PRO A 71 -8.65 13.31 -9.87
CA PRO A 71 -9.20 12.12 -10.53
C PRO A 71 -8.14 11.36 -11.33
N LEU A 72 -8.22 10.03 -11.30
CA LEU A 72 -7.32 9.16 -12.06
C LEU A 72 -7.49 9.42 -13.57
N LYS A 73 -6.37 9.57 -14.27
CA LYS A 73 -6.33 9.75 -15.73
C LYS A 73 -5.73 8.53 -16.40
N ASP A 74 -6.45 7.95 -17.35
CA ASP A 74 -6.04 6.71 -18.02
C ASP A 74 -4.77 6.86 -18.87
N ASP A 75 -4.51 8.04 -19.40
CA ASP A 75 -3.37 8.32 -20.28
C ASP A 75 -2.13 8.84 -19.53
N GLN A 76 -2.21 8.95 -18.21
CA GLN A 76 -1.11 9.42 -17.39
C GLN A 76 -0.31 8.26 -16.82
N LEU A 77 1.01 8.46 -16.65
CA LEU A 77 1.87 7.51 -15.94
C LEU A 77 1.89 7.84 -14.45
N TYR A 78 1.86 6.81 -13.63
CA TYR A 78 1.91 6.92 -12.17
C TYR A 78 3.00 6.05 -11.61
N THR A 79 3.59 6.48 -10.50
CA THR A 79 4.56 5.71 -9.74
C THR A 79 3.88 5.11 -8.52
N VAL A 80 4.00 3.79 -8.37
CA VAL A 80 3.34 3.03 -7.31
C VAL A 80 4.38 2.25 -6.53
N ALA A 81 4.36 2.37 -5.20
CA ALA A 81 5.20 1.58 -4.32
C ALA A 81 4.38 0.43 -3.74
N THR A 82 4.93 -0.77 -3.77
CA THR A 82 4.31 -1.97 -3.21
C THR A 82 5.39 -2.95 -2.76
N ILE A 83 4.98 -4.10 -2.24
CA ILE A 83 5.92 -5.16 -1.88
C ILE A 83 6.09 -6.13 -3.05
N ASP A 84 7.20 -6.86 -3.06
CA ASP A 84 7.55 -7.82 -4.12
C ASP A 84 6.48 -8.88 -4.34
N TYR A 85 5.89 -9.40 -3.26
CA TYR A 85 4.81 -10.39 -3.34
C TYR A 85 3.65 -9.90 -4.22
N LEU A 86 3.19 -8.66 -4.01
CA LEU A 86 2.11 -8.05 -4.80
C LEU A 86 2.58 -7.64 -6.19
N ALA A 87 3.82 -7.15 -6.32
CA ALA A 87 4.39 -6.76 -7.62
C ALA A 87 4.50 -7.96 -8.56
N ASP A 88 4.64 -9.17 -8.02
CA ASP A 88 4.65 -10.42 -8.80
C ASP A 88 3.24 -10.88 -9.23
N GLY A 89 2.21 -10.10 -8.91
CA GLY A 89 0.83 -10.38 -9.31
C GLY A 89 0.04 -11.24 -8.34
N ASN A 90 0.55 -11.49 -7.15
CA ASN A 90 -0.14 -12.27 -6.13
C ASN A 90 -1.23 -11.46 -5.43
N GLY A 91 -2.09 -12.13 -4.68
CA GLY A 91 -3.15 -11.46 -3.92
C GLY A 91 -4.19 -10.77 -4.79
N ARG A 92 -4.43 -11.28 -6.01
CA ARG A 92 -5.33 -10.70 -7.02
C ARG A 92 -4.84 -9.36 -7.58
N MET A 93 -3.55 -9.05 -7.40
CA MET A 93 -2.94 -7.79 -7.88
C MET A 93 -2.18 -8.01 -9.20
N ASP A 94 -2.72 -8.84 -10.09
CA ASP A 94 -2.10 -9.18 -11.38
C ASP A 94 -1.94 -7.96 -12.31
N ALA A 95 -2.67 -6.87 -12.07
CA ALA A 95 -2.48 -5.62 -12.81
C ALA A 95 -1.06 -5.06 -12.66
N PHE A 96 -0.35 -5.36 -11.58
CA PHE A 96 1.03 -4.97 -11.41
C PHE A 96 1.97 -5.56 -12.48
N LEU A 97 1.59 -6.70 -13.07
CA LEU A 97 2.38 -7.33 -14.14
C LEU A 97 2.42 -6.48 -15.42
N GLN A 98 1.51 -5.53 -15.57
CA GLN A 98 1.45 -4.62 -16.71
C GLN A 98 2.32 -3.37 -16.53
N ALA A 99 3.01 -3.24 -15.41
CA ALA A 99 3.87 -2.08 -15.16
C ALA A 99 4.94 -1.94 -16.25
N GLU A 100 5.16 -0.72 -16.72
CA GLU A 100 6.15 -0.43 -17.74
C GLU A 100 7.58 -0.50 -17.19
N LYS A 101 7.74 -0.22 -15.88
CA LYS A 101 9.01 -0.21 -15.21
C LYS A 101 8.86 -0.74 -13.79
N ARG A 102 9.81 -1.52 -13.34
CA ARG A 102 9.85 -2.06 -11.99
C ARG A 102 11.26 -1.89 -11.42
N VAL A 103 11.36 -1.27 -10.26
CA VAL A 103 12.62 -1.12 -9.52
C VAL A 103 12.41 -1.62 -8.11
N CYS A 104 13.15 -2.65 -7.72
CA CYS A 104 13.12 -3.18 -6.35
C CYS A 104 14.49 -2.95 -5.74
N PRO A 105 14.70 -1.84 -4.99
CA PRO A 105 15.99 -1.54 -4.39
C PRO A 105 16.46 -2.65 -3.46
N GLU A 106 17.76 -2.93 -3.45
CA GLU A 106 18.34 -3.87 -2.52
C GLU A 106 18.18 -3.35 -1.09
N ASP A 107 18.05 -4.26 -0.13
CA ASP A 107 17.94 -3.97 1.30
C ASP A 107 16.74 -3.10 1.72
N ALA A 108 15.81 -2.83 0.84
CA ALA A 108 14.60 -2.09 1.16
C ALA A 108 13.47 -3.05 1.54
N THR A 109 13.55 -3.65 2.73
CA THR A 109 12.48 -4.53 3.24
C THR A 109 11.39 -3.71 3.93
N LEU A 110 10.15 -4.18 3.84
CA LEU A 110 9.02 -3.53 4.52
C LEU A 110 9.26 -3.47 6.04
N ARG A 111 9.75 -4.56 6.63
CA ARG A 111 10.07 -4.62 8.05
C ARG A 111 11.16 -3.61 8.42
N GLY A 112 12.24 -3.54 7.64
CA GLY A 112 13.33 -2.59 7.89
C GLY A 112 12.86 -1.15 7.79
N LEU A 113 12.05 -0.83 6.80
CA LEU A 113 11.48 0.51 6.64
C LEU A 113 10.55 0.88 7.80
N PHE A 114 9.76 -0.06 8.28
CA PHE A 114 8.90 0.17 9.45
C PHE A 114 9.73 0.39 10.72
N LEU A 115 10.78 -0.41 10.93
CA LEU A 115 11.69 -0.22 12.06
C LEU A 115 12.34 1.17 12.02
N ASP A 116 12.79 1.60 10.86
CA ASP A 116 13.38 2.94 10.70
C ASP A 116 12.36 4.04 10.99
N TYR A 117 11.13 3.88 10.54
CA TYR A 117 10.03 4.80 10.84
C TYR A 117 9.78 4.90 12.34
N VAL A 118 9.69 3.76 13.04
CA VAL A 118 9.49 3.72 14.50
C VAL A 118 10.63 4.43 15.21
N ARG A 119 11.88 4.14 14.84
CA ARG A 119 13.05 4.77 15.43
C ARG A 119 13.06 6.27 15.22
N LYS A 120 12.68 6.73 14.04
CA LYS A 120 12.60 8.15 13.73
C LYS A 120 11.53 8.86 14.58
N GLN A 121 10.35 8.27 14.69
CA GLN A 121 9.27 8.82 15.52
C GLN A 121 9.69 8.91 16.99
N THR A 122 10.35 7.90 17.50
CA THR A 122 10.84 7.86 18.87
C THR A 122 11.90 8.94 19.10
N ALA A 123 12.84 9.12 18.19
CA ALA A 123 13.88 10.13 18.27
C ALA A 123 13.29 11.56 18.26
N GLU A 124 12.16 11.77 17.60
CA GLU A 124 11.44 13.03 17.57
C GLU A 124 10.48 13.21 18.75
N GLY A 125 10.44 12.25 19.68
CA GLY A 125 9.53 12.26 20.82
C GLY A 125 8.08 12.01 20.47
N LYS A 126 7.82 11.35 19.33
CA LYS A 126 6.47 11.08 18.84
C LYS A 126 6.11 9.60 19.04
N ALA A 127 4.84 9.37 19.39
CA ALA A 127 4.29 8.02 19.41
C ALA A 127 3.81 7.63 18.00
N ILE A 128 3.67 6.31 17.78
CA ILE A 128 3.09 5.77 16.56
C ILE A 128 1.58 5.76 16.72
N THR A 129 0.88 6.38 15.78
CA THR A 129 -0.59 6.46 15.78
C THR A 129 -1.14 6.14 14.40
N SER A 130 -2.40 5.71 14.36
CA SER A 130 -3.13 5.54 13.13
C SER A 130 -4.57 6.01 13.31
N LYS A 131 -5.21 6.38 12.21
CA LYS A 131 -6.61 6.83 12.23
C LYS A 131 -7.29 6.49 10.91
N LEU A 132 -8.61 6.39 10.94
CA LEU A 132 -9.41 6.21 9.74
C LEU A 132 -9.57 7.57 9.06
N ASP A 133 -9.10 7.70 7.81
CA ASP A 133 -9.10 8.96 7.08
C ASP A 133 -9.94 8.95 5.79
N GLY A 134 -10.72 7.88 5.57
CA GLY A 134 -11.62 7.79 4.41
C GLY A 134 -10.93 7.52 3.08
N ARG A 135 -9.75 6.88 3.09
CA ARG A 135 -9.02 6.55 1.84
C ARG A 135 -9.85 5.63 0.95
N ILE A 136 -10.63 4.74 1.54
CA ILE A 136 -11.58 3.89 0.82
C ILE A 136 -12.95 4.11 1.44
N THR A 137 -13.90 4.53 0.60
CA THR A 137 -15.28 4.78 1.03
C THR A 137 -16.21 3.83 0.30
N ILE A 138 -17.06 3.15 1.05
CA ILE A 138 -18.08 2.25 0.50
C ILE A 138 -19.40 3.01 0.41
N LYS A 139 -19.95 3.05 -0.79
CA LYS A 139 -21.21 3.76 -1.05
C LYS A 139 -22.35 2.87 -1.44
#